data_7411c3d0f38faea5e3d15d9175525362
#
_entry.id   7411c3d0f38faea5e3d15d9175525362
#
_cell.length_a   1.000
_cell.length_b   1.000
_cell.length_c   1.000
_cell.angle_alpha   90.00
_cell.angle_beta   90.00
_cell.angle_gamma   90.00
#
_symmetry.space_group_name_H-M   'P 1'
#
loop_
_entity.id
_entity.type
_entity.pdbx_description
1 polymer ?
#
loop_
_entity_poly.entity_id
_entity_poly.type
_entity_poly.pdbx_seq_one_letter_code
_entity_poly.pdbx_strand_id
1 'polypeptide(L)'
;MNTKTVSHRERLETCLSGEKPDRVPVALWRHFPVDDQSPDTLAAATALFQKTYDFDLIKVTPTSSFCLKDWGIEDQWNGHYHGTR
;
A
#
# COMPACT_ATOMS: atom_id res chain seq x y z
N MET A 1 16.97 11.55 29.13
CA MET A 1 16.03 10.49 28.84
C MET A 1 16.19 9.97 27.42
N ASN A 2 16.48 8.71 27.31
CA ASN A 2 16.67 8.10 26.00
C ASN A 2 15.34 7.77 25.38
N THR A 3 14.98 8.54 24.38
CA THR A 3 13.83 8.18 23.57
C THR A 3 14.33 7.29 22.44
N LYS A 4 14.17 6.00 22.60
CA LYS A 4 14.46 5.07 21.54
C LYS A 4 13.35 5.20 20.50
N THR A 5 13.74 5.59 19.28
CA THR A 5 12.81 5.60 18.16
C THR A 5 12.55 4.17 17.71
N VAL A 6 11.30 3.76 17.77
CA VAL A 6 10.87 2.44 17.30
C VAL A 6 10.59 2.52 15.82
N SER A 7 11.19 1.64 15.02
CA SER A 7 10.92 1.58 13.59
C SER A 7 9.55 0.94 13.33
N HIS A 8 9.01 1.16 12.14
CA HIS A 8 7.79 0.50 11.71
C HIS A 8 7.89 -1.02 11.82
N ARG A 9 9.01 -1.56 11.38
CA ARG A 9 9.27 -3.00 11.44
C ARG A 9 9.27 -3.52 12.87
N GLU A 10 9.97 -2.86 13.77
CA GLU A 10 10.02 -3.25 15.18
C GLU A 10 8.64 -3.23 15.80
N ARG A 11 7.84 -2.21 15.50
CA ARG A 11 6.48 -2.10 16.02
C ARG A 11 5.61 -3.26 15.58
N LEU A 12 5.69 -3.61 14.29
CA LEU A 12 4.94 -4.75 13.76
C LEU A 12 5.40 -6.08 14.35
N GLU A 13 6.70 -6.29 14.46
CA GLU A 13 7.27 -7.52 15.04
C GLU A 13 6.88 -7.67 16.50
N THR A 14 6.92 -6.58 17.26
CA THR A 14 6.48 -6.58 18.66
C THR A 14 5.02 -6.98 18.79
N CYS A 15 4.17 -6.39 17.94
CA CYS A 15 2.75 -6.70 17.94
C CYS A 15 2.48 -8.16 17.58
N LEU A 16 3.18 -8.68 16.56
CA LEU A 16 3.01 -10.06 16.10
C LEU A 16 3.49 -11.08 17.12
N SER A 17 4.46 -10.74 17.95
CA SER A 17 4.95 -11.62 19.01
C SER A 17 4.04 -11.65 20.23
N GLY A 18 2.97 -10.87 20.24
CA GLY A 18 2.04 -10.81 21.37
C GLY A 18 2.47 -9.85 22.47
N GLU A 19 3.55 -9.10 22.26
CA GLU A 19 4.01 -8.11 23.22
C GLU A 19 3.34 -6.77 22.94
N LYS A 20 3.35 -5.89 23.94
CA LYS A 20 2.74 -4.56 23.82
C LYS A 20 3.68 -3.62 23.06
N PRO A 21 3.29 -3.12 21.87
CA PRO A 21 4.08 -2.12 21.18
C PRO A 21 3.97 -0.74 21.82
N ASP A 22 4.81 0.20 21.37
CA ASP A 22 4.76 1.59 21.83
C ASP A 22 3.42 2.28 21.48
N ARG A 23 2.84 1.89 20.37
CA ARG A 23 1.48 2.27 19.94
C ARG A 23 0.93 1.21 19.01
N VAL A 24 -0.36 1.25 18.76
CA VAL A 24 -0.99 0.32 17.80
C VAL A 24 -0.45 0.60 16.39
N PRO A 25 0.01 -0.45 15.67
CA PRO A 25 0.38 -0.28 14.27
C PRO A 25 -0.83 0.11 13.44
N VAL A 26 -0.63 1.01 12.49
CA VAL A 26 -1.71 1.53 11.64
C VAL A 26 -1.31 1.39 10.19
N ALA A 27 -2.25 0.92 9.38
CA ALA A 27 -2.11 0.87 7.93
C ALA A 27 -3.45 1.23 7.29
N LEU A 28 -3.37 2.07 6.29
CA LEU A 28 -4.50 2.36 5.42
C LEU A 28 -4.03 2.19 3.99
N TRP A 29 -4.94 1.89 3.11
CA TRP A 29 -4.63 1.74 1.70
C TRP A 29 -5.78 2.25 0.87
N ARG A 30 -5.48 2.51 -0.39
CA ARG A 30 -6.48 2.95 -1.36
C ARG A 30 -6.12 2.41 -2.73
N HIS A 31 -7.08 2.40 -3.61
CA HIS A 31 -6.82 2.20 -5.03
C HIS A 31 -6.33 3.49 -5.66
N PHE A 32 -5.53 3.36 -6.70
CA PHE A 32 -5.04 4.48 -7.52
C PHE A 32 -5.51 4.25 -8.96
N PRO A 33 -6.78 4.53 -9.26
CA PRO A 33 -7.39 4.04 -10.51
C PRO A 33 -6.77 4.59 -11.80
N VAL A 34 -6.05 5.71 -11.70
CA VAL A 34 -5.31 6.27 -12.84
C VAL A 34 -3.88 5.74 -12.85
N ASP A 35 -3.21 5.78 -11.71
CA ASP A 35 -1.80 5.40 -11.62
C ASP A 35 -1.57 3.90 -11.71
N ASP A 36 -2.58 3.09 -11.42
CA ASP A 36 -2.46 1.62 -11.46
C ASP A 36 -2.42 1.05 -12.87
N GLN A 37 -2.53 1.88 -13.90
CA GLN A 37 -2.42 1.44 -15.29
C GLN A 37 -0.97 1.14 -15.72
N SER A 38 0.00 1.53 -14.92
CA SER A 38 1.42 1.25 -15.17
C SER A 38 2.09 0.87 -13.86
N PRO A 39 2.99 -0.14 -13.85
CA PRO A 39 3.74 -0.47 -12.64
C PRO A 39 4.54 0.69 -12.08
N ASP A 40 5.13 1.51 -12.94
CA ASP A 40 5.95 2.64 -12.50
C ASP A 40 5.12 3.71 -11.81
N THR A 41 3.98 4.07 -12.38
CA THR A 41 3.10 5.08 -11.78
C THR A 41 2.43 4.56 -10.51
N LEU A 42 2.07 3.28 -10.47
CA LEU A 42 1.52 2.66 -9.26
C LEU A 42 2.56 2.68 -8.14
N ALA A 43 3.80 2.30 -8.44
CA ALA A 43 4.87 2.32 -7.44
C ALA A 43 5.13 3.72 -6.90
N ALA A 44 5.17 4.72 -7.79
CA ALA A 44 5.38 6.12 -7.40
C ALA A 44 4.23 6.64 -6.53
N ALA A 45 3.00 6.36 -6.91
CA ALA A 45 1.81 6.79 -6.15
C ALA A 45 1.77 6.13 -4.76
N THR A 46 2.07 4.84 -4.69
CA THR A 46 2.11 4.09 -3.44
C THR A 46 3.20 4.62 -2.51
N ALA A 47 4.39 4.87 -3.05
CA ALA A 47 5.51 5.40 -2.28
C ALA A 47 5.20 6.81 -1.74
N LEU A 48 4.59 7.66 -2.56
CA LEU A 48 4.19 9.00 -2.13
C LEU A 48 3.13 8.95 -1.04
N PHE A 49 2.17 8.05 -1.16
CA PHE A 49 1.12 7.83 -0.16
C PHE A 49 1.74 7.44 1.18
N GLN A 50 2.68 6.49 1.18
CA GLN A 50 3.37 6.08 2.39
C GLN A 50 4.22 7.21 2.97
N LYS A 51 4.94 7.94 2.13
CA LYS A 51 5.78 9.05 2.57
C LYS A 51 4.95 10.17 3.20
N THR A 52 3.76 10.40 2.67
CA THR A 52 2.87 11.46 3.16
C THR A 52 2.27 11.12 4.53
N TYR A 53 1.84 9.89 4.73
CA TYR A 53 1.10 9.49 5.92
C TYR A 53 1.90 8.66 6.91
N ASP A 54 3.01 8.09 6.48
CA ASP A 54 3.94 7.34 7.34
C ASP A 54 3.28 6.19 8.11
N PHE A 55 2.54 5.36 7.39
CA PHE A 55 1.90 4.17 7.96
C PHE A 55 2.93 3.11 8.33
N ASP A 56 2.54 2.17 9.18
CA ASP A 56 3.43 1.09 9.65
C ASP A 56 3.66 0.00 8.60
N LEU A 57 2.76 -0.13 7.64
CA LEU A 57 2.96 -1.04 6.51
C LEU A 57 2.26 -0.51 5.27
N ILE A 58 2.67 -1.02 4.13
CA ILE A 58 2.10 -0.68 2.83
C ILE A 58 1.35 -1.89 2.30
N LYS A 59 0.12 -1.66 1.84
CA LYS A 59 -0.59 -2.61 0.99
C LYS A 59 -0.63 -2.06 -0.42
N VAL A 60 0.01 -2.75 -1.34
CA VAL A 60 -0.02 -2.39 -2.76
C VAL A 60 -1.34 -2.87 -3.35
N THR A 61 -2.07 -1.97 -4.00
CA THR A 61 -3.36 -2.28 -4.60
C THR A 61 -3.28 -2.13 -6.12
N PRO A 62 -2.93 -3.22 -6.84
CA PRO A 62 -2.84 -3.18 -8.30
C PRO A 62 -4.24 -3.17 -8.94
N THR A 63 -4.26 -3.07 -10.28
CA THR A 63 -5.53 -3.19 -11.01
C THR A 63 -6.17 -4.55 -10.75
N SER A 64 -7.49 -4.61 -10.84
CA SER A 64 -8.22 -5.85 -10.57
C SER A 64 -7.89 -6.99 -11.54
N SER A 65 -7.37 -6.66 -12.72
CA SER A 65 -6.99 -7.64 -13.75
C SER A 65 -5.49 -7.96 -13.79
N PHE A 66 -4.71 -7.46 -12.83
CA PHE A 66 -3.24 -7.57 -12.88
C PHE A 66 -2.73 -9.01 -13.02
N CYS A 67 -3.40 -9.95 -12.36
CA CYS A 67 -2.99 -11.35 -12.36
C CYS A 67 -3.38 -12.09 -13.65
N LEU A 68 -4.17 -11.47 -14.51
CA LEU A 68 -4.68 -12.10 -15.74
C LEU A 68 -4.03 -11.54 -17.00
N LYS A 69 -3.38 -10.37 -16.94
CA LYS A 69 -2.84 -9.70 -18.13
C LYS A 69 -1.80 -10.52 -18.85
N ASP A 70 -0.93 -11.19 -18.11
CA ASP A 70 0.11 -12.04 -18.71
C ASP A 70 -0.47 -13.28 -19.39
N TRP A 71 -1.72 -13.61 -19.12
CA TRP A 71 -2.43 -14.70 -19.79
C TRP A 71 -3.21 -14.28 -21.00
N GLY A 72 -3.04 -13.01 -21.44
CA GLY A 72 -3.68 -12.48 -22.64
C GLY A 72 -5.08 -11.95 -22.45
N ILE A 73 -5.51 -11.77 -21.20
CA ILE A 73 -6.81 -11.14 -20.93
C ILE A 73 -6.71 -9.65 -21.25
N GLU A 74 -7.69 -9.18 -22.01
CA GLU A 74 -7.82 -7.77 -22.34
C GLU A 74 -8.96 -7.17 -21.50
N ASP A 75 -8.67 -6.05 -20.84
CA ASP A 75 -9.68 -5.27 -20.14
C ASP A 75 -9.70 -3.85 -20.69
N GLN A 76 -10.78 -3.15 -20.43
CA GLN A 76 -10.92 -1.77 -20.88
C GLN A 76 -10.89 -0.83 -19.67
N TRP A 77 -9.93 0.10 -19.69
CA TRP A 77 -9.87 1.15 -18.67
C TRP A 77 -10.82 2.29 -19.07
N ASN A 78 -11.76 2.59 -18.18
CA ASN A 78 -12.77 3.62 -18.43
C ASN A 78 -12.39 4.99 -17.85
N GLY A 79 -11.23 5.10 -17.24
CA GLY A 79 -10.74 6.37 -16.71
C GLY A 79 -11.45 6.87 -15.45
N HIS A 80 -12.08 6.00 -14.71
CA HIS A 80 -12.85 6.38 -13.53
C HIS A 80 -11.95 6.56 -12.31
N TYR A 81 -12.10 7.68 -11.62
CA TYR A 81 -11.33 7.98 -10.40
C TYR A 81 -11.62 7.01 -9.25
N HIS A 82 -12.80 6.44 -9.22
CA HIS A 82 -13.21 5.52 -8.16
C HIS A 82 -12.90 4.06 -8.47
N GLY A 83 -12.23 3.81 -9.59
CA GLY A 83 -11.78 2.47 -9.94
C GLY A 83 -12.85 1.52 -10.42
N THR A 84 -14.01 2.02 -10.78
CA THR A 84 -15.04 1.20 -11.41
C THR A 84 -14.62 0.84 -12.83
N ARG A 85 -14.81 -0.41 -13.19
CA ARG A 85 -14.43 -0.96 -14.49
C ARG A 85 -15.60 -1.63 -15.17
#